data_ffdd45f540458cae870c94b8a5c128a3
#
_entry.id   ffdd45f540458cae870c94b8a5c128a3
#
_cell.length_a   1.000
_cell.length_b   1.000
_cell.length_c   1.000
_cell.angle_alpha   90.00
_cell.angle_beta   90.00
_cell.angle_gamma   90.00
#
_symmetry.space_group_name_H-M   'P 1'
#
loop_
_entity.id
_entity.type
_entity.pdbx_description
1 polymer ?
#
loop_
_entity_poly.entity_id
_entity_poly.type
_entity_poly.pdbx_seq_one_letter_code
_entity_poly.pdbx_strand_id
1 'polypeptide(L)'
;KYFIPDTMQKVDPLTVTSEEFAAHLTGKPMPLAKAIYTSFTGISPVTAEEICSLAGMDSSVPAQEYSADILLHLYTQFEIYLSAIKEDTFSPGIYFDGKEPKEFSALPLSHFVNYARVEYDSVSEVLETYYSTRSLITRIRQKSVDLRHVVQTALERNRKKYDLQLRQLKDTENREKFKVYGELINTYGYNLEEGAKTLECLNYYTNEMVSIPMDPLKTPQENSQRYFAKYNKQKRTFEALSVLCKETLDEITYLESIQTALDIALTEDDLAEIKEELTNSGYIRRKYTKKKVKIKNKPLHYISSDGYHMYVGKNNLQNEELTFHFAVGNDWWFHAKQAPGSHVIVKTHGDELPDRTCLLYTSDAADD
;
A
#
# COMPACT_ATOMS: atom_id res chain seq x y z
N LYS A 1 13.56 46.91 -13.36
CA LYS A 1 14.39 47.36 -12.22
C LYS A 1 14.71 46.14 -11.37
N TYR A 2 16.00 45.88 -11.14
CA TYR A 2 16.45 44.87 -10.18
C TYR A 2 16.34 45.49 -8.79
N PHE A 3 15.60 44.82 -7.89
CA PHE A 3 15.58 45.15 -6.47
C PHE A 3 16.53 44.22 -5.76
N ILE A 4 17.44 44.78 -4.97
CA ILE A 4 18.29 43.95 -4.08
C ILE A 4 17.33 43.27 -3.10
N PRO A 5 17.35 41.92 -2.98
CA PRO A 5 16.54 41.23 -2.00
C PRO A 5 16.90 41.72 -0.58
N ASP A 6 15.89 41.79 0.29
CA ASP A 6 16.13 42.06 1.71
C ASP A 6 17.13 41.04 2.24
N THR A 7 18.26 41.51 2.75
CA THR A 7 19.23 40.64 3.43
C THR A 7 18.57 40.12 4.69
N MET A 8 18.41 38.82 4.80
CA MET A 8 17.76 38.17 5.95
C MET A 8 18.55 38.32 7.26
N GLN A 9 19.50 39.24 7.36
CA GLN A 9 20.40 39.46 8.52
C GLN A 9 21.04 38.17 9.08
N LYS A 10 21.28 37.20 8.20
CA LYS A 10 21.94 35.95 8.58
C LYS A 10 23.46 36.14 8.56
N VAL A 11 24.10 35.44 9.48
CA VAL A 11 25.57 35.47 9.61
C VAL A 11 26.19 34.48 8.62
N ASP A 12 27.39 34.82 8.13
CA ASP A 12 28.18 33.92 7.32
C ASP A 12 28.73 32.76 8.21
N PRO A 13 28.31 31.51 7.96
CA PRO A 13 28.72 30.37 8.77
C PRO A 13 30.21 30.05 8.68
N LEU A 14 30.89 30.50 7.60
CA LEU A 14 32.29 30.21 7.36
C LEU A 14 33.27 31.09 8.18
N THR A 15 32.76 32.20 8.71
CA THR A 15 33.56 33.20 9.45
C THR A 15 33.13 33.38 10.90
N VAL A 16 32.01 32.77 11.32
CA VAL A 16 31.47 32.92 12.68
C VAL A 16 32.35 32.27 13.71
N THR A 17 32.58 32.94 14.83
CA THR A 17 33.31 32.40 16.00
C THR A 17 32.36 31.58 16.90
N SER A 18 32.95 30.77 17.80
CA SER A 18 32.15 29.98 18.76
C SER A 18 31.27 30.85 19.68
N GLU A 19 31.80 32.00 20.08
CA GLU A 19 31.09 32.95 20.95
C GLU A 19 29.88 33.59 20.20
N GLU A 20 30.10 34.02 18.97
CA GLU A 20 29.05 34.56 18.11
C GLU A 20 28.00 33.51 17.77
N PHE A 21 28.41 32.27 17.48
CA PHE A 21 27.51 31.16 17.21
C PHE A 21 26.59 30.92 18.42
N ALA A 22 27.15 30.80 19.61
CA ALA A 22 26.38 30.62 20.84
C ALA A 22 25.45 31.81 21.10
N ALA A 23 25.92 33.05 20.91
CA ALA A 23 25.11 34.25 21.09
C ALA A 23 23.90 34.32 20.14
N HIS A 24 24.06 33.82 18.88
CA HIS A 24 22.97 33.76 17.91
C HIS A 24 21.92 32.70 18.20
N LEU A 25 22.23 31.68 19.02
CA LEU A 25 21.30 30.60 19.38
C LEU A 25 20.72 30.82 20.78
N THR A 26 21.48 31.35 21.72
CA THR A 26 21.07 31.55 23.12
C THR A 26 19.78 32.39 23.19
N GLY A 27 18.84 31.94 24.02
CA GLY A 27 17.59 32.66 24.29
C GLY A 27 16.53 32.59 23.19
N LYS A 28 16.76 31.84 22.10
CA LYS A 28 15.73 31.67 21.05
C LYS A 28 14.69 30.64 21.48
N PRO A 29 13.39 31.02 21.59
CA PRO A 29 12.31 30.13 21.98
C PRO A 29 11.77 29.32 20.78
N MET A 30 12.68 28.72 20.00
CA MET A 30 12.33 27.93 18.81
C MET A 30 13.22 26.68 18.75
N PRO A 31 12.79 25.62 18.03
CA PRO A 31 13.57 24.40 17.83
C PRO A 31 15.02 24.69 17.41
N LEU A 32 15.96 23.93 17.95
CA LEU A 32 17.39 24.14 17.74
C LEU A 32 17.77 24.18 16.24
N ALA A 33 17.30 23.20 15.46
CA ALA A 33 17.55 23.22 14.02
C ALA A 33 17.01 24.50 13.36
N LYS A 34 15.82 24.97 13.77
CA LYS A 34 15.24 26.22 13.26
C LYS A 34 16.08 27.42 13.65
N ALA A 35 16.59 27.48 14.87
CA ALA A 35 17.48 28.54 15.32
C ALA A 35 18.75 28.57 14.46
N ILE A 36 19.33 27.43 14.10
CA ILE A 36 20.52 27.33 13.25
C ILE A 36 20.23 27.85 11.83
N TYR A 37 19.28 27.25 11.08
CA TYR A 37 19.09 27.62 9.68
C TYR A 37 18.49 29.04 9.49
N THR A 38 17.88 29.60 10.52
CA THR A 38 17.44 31.02 10.47
C THR A 38 18.53 32.00 10.81
N SER A 39 19.60 31.58 11.52
CA SER A 39 20.71 32.43 11.93
C SER A 39 21.85 32.49 10.90
N PHE A 40 22.10 31.39 10.17
CA PHE A 40 23.26 31.24 9.31
C PHE A 40 22.88 31.13 7.85
N THR A 41 23.62 31.83 6.98
CA THR A 41 23.42 31.80 5.52
C THR A 41 23.82 30.44 4.96
N GLY A 42 23.07 29.94 3.96
CA GLY A 42 23.41 28.70 3.26
C GLY A 42 23.11 27.39 4.03
N ILE A 43 22.71 27.47 5.29
CA ILE A 43 22.29 26.29 6.05
C ILE A 43 20.83 26.00 5.77
N SER A 44 20.55 24.80 5.22
CA SER A 44 19.18 24.28 5.00
C SER A 44 18.60 23.68 6.29
N PRO A 45 17.28 23.51 6.39
CA PRO A 45 16.67 22.77 7.50
C PRO A 45 17.29 21.39 7.70
N VAL A 46 17.48 20.62 6.61
CA VAL A 46 18.05 19.26 6.64
C VAL A 46 19.50 19.29 7.12
N THR A 47 20.30 20.25 6.66
CA THR A 47 21.67 20.45 7.13
C THR A 47 21.73 20.80 8.62
N ALA A 48 20.80 21.61 9.12
CA ALA A 48 20.72 21.95 10.53
C ALA A 48 20.32 20.74 11.38
N GLU A 49 19.42 19.89 10.90
CA GLU A 49 19.06 18.62 11.54
C GLU A 49 20.25 17.65 11.58
N GLU A 50 21.03 17.57 10.48
CA GLU A 50 22.26 16.75 10.44
C GLU A 50 23.29 17.22 11.47
N ILE A 51 23.53 18.51 11.56
CA ILE A 51 24.47 19.08 12.54
C ILE A 51 24.03 18.75 13.97
N CYS A 52 22.73 18.87 14.27
CA CYS A 52 22.19 18.47 15.58
C CYS A 52 22.37 16.95 15.81
N SER A 53 22.12 16.13 14.80
CA SER A 53 22.30 14.67 14.87
C SER A 53 23.75 14.28 15.14
N LEU A 54 24.70 14.88 14.44
CA LEU A 54 26.14 14.67 14.66
C LEU A 54 26.59 15.08 16.06
N ALA A 55 25.95 16.11 16.63
CA ALA A 55 26.17 16.53 18.00
C ALA A 55 25.42 15.66 19.04
N GLY A 56 24.62 14.68 18.62
CA GLY A 56 23.79 13.87 19.51
C GLY A 56 22.69 14.66 20.21
N MET A 57 22.22 15.76 19.59
CA MET A 57 21.24 16.69 20.17
C MET A 57 19.88 16.55 19.49
N ASP A 58 18.81 16.68 20.26
CA ASP A 58 17.45 16.72 19.72
C ASP A 58 17.19 18.07 19.05
N SER A 59 17.04 18.04 17.73
CA SER A 59 16.83 19.22 16.89
C SER A 59 15.50 19.93 17.16
N SER A 60 14.52 19.25 17.79
CA SER A 60 13.19 19.77 18.10
C SER A 60 13.10 20.55 19.41
N VAL A 61 14.04 20.35 20.33
CA VAL A 61 14.10 21.06 21.62
C VAL A 61 14.45 22.53 21.38
N PRO A 62 13.76 23.48 22.09
CA PRO A 62 14.05 24.90 21.98
C PRO A 62 15.51 25.23 22.30
N ALA A 63 16.15 26.06 21.47
CA ALA A 63 17.55 26.43 21.63
C ALA A 63 17.86 27.08 23.00
N GLN A 64 16.90 27.77 23.61
CA GLN A 64 17.00 28.37 24.94
C GLN A 64 17.19 27.37 26.10
N GLU A 65 16.88 26.10 25.88
CA GLU A 65 16.99 25.04 26.90
C GLU A 65 18.42 24.48 26.99
N TYR A 66 19.26 24.78 26.03
CA TYR A 66 20.64 24.33 26.01
C TYR A 66 21.58 25.34 26.67
N SER A 67 22.50 24.80 27.50
CA SER A 67 23.56 25.61 28.12
C SER A 67 24.61 26.06 27.11
N ALA A 68 25.39 27.08 27.47
CA ALA A 68 26.47 27.58 26.63
C ALA A 68 27.53 26.49 26.30
N ASP A 69 27.83 25.61 27.23
CA ASP A 69 28.79 24.50 27.02
C ASP A 69 28.29 23.49 25.99
N ILE A 70 26.96 23.20 26.01
CA ILE A 70 26.36 22.32 25.02
C ILE A 70 26.34 22.98 23.64
N LEU A 71 26.07 24.29 23.57
CA LEU A 71 26.14 25.03 22.31
C LEU A 71 27.57 25.12 21.76
N LEU A 72 28.59 25.09 22.61
CA LEU A 72 30.00 25.00 22.19
C LEU A 72 30.29 23.65 21.57
N HIS A 73 29.78 22.56 22.15
CA HIS A 73 29.88 21.22 21.53
C HIS A 73 29.20 21.17 20.16
N LEU A 74 28.01 21.76 20.04
CA LEU A 74 27.30 21.88 18.77
C LEU A 74 28.14 22.68 17.74
N TYR A 75 28.80 23.78 18.16
CA TYR A 75 29.67 24.54 17.30
C TYR A 75 30.82 23.71 16.75
N THR A 76 31.41 22.83 17.54
CA THR A 76 32.48 21.93 17.07
C THR A 76 31.99 21.03 15.93
N GLN A 77 30.78 20.46 16.04
CA GLN A 77 30.19 19.64 14.97
C GLN A 77 29.83 20.49 13.75
N PHE A 78 29.30 21.68 13.99
CA PHE A 78 29.04 22.66 12.93
C PHE A 78 30.30 23.01 12.15
N GLU A 79 31.43 23.26 12.83
CA GLU A 79 32.70 23.59 12.19
C GLU A 79 33.29 22.39 11.42
N ILE A 80 33.21 21.16 12.00
CA ILE A 80 33.59 19.92 11.30
C ILE A 80 32.80 19.73 10.03
N TYR A 81 31.47 19.93 10.08
CA TYR A 81 30.62 19.83 8.90
C TYR A 81 31.00 20.86 7.83
N LEU A 82 31.29 22.09 8.24
CA LEU A 82 31.70 23.16 7.33
C LEU A 82 33.13 23.01 6.79
N SER A 83 34.00 22.30 7.49
CA SER A 83 35.36 22.03 6.99
C SER A 83 35.37 21.27 5.68
N ALA A 84 34.44 20.32 5.52
CA ALA A 84 34.24 19.61 4.26
C ALA A 84 33.91 20.54 3.09
N ILE A 85 33.17 21.62 3.36
CA ILE A 85 32.84 22.66 2.34
C ILE A 85 34.07 23.52 2.03
N LYS A 86 34.86 23.88 3.06
CA LYS A 86 36.08 24.67 2.90
C LYS A 86 37.19 23.91 2.14
N GLU A 87 37.21 22.60 2.28
CA GLU A 87 38.20 21.68 1.69
C GLU A 87 37.78 21.06 0.36
N ASP A 88 36.58 21.45 -0.16
CA ASP A 88 35.99 20.88 -1.38
C ASP A 88 35.81 19.34 -1.35
N THR A 89 35.64 18.78 -0.16
CA THR A 89 35.49 17.33 0.04
C THR A 89 34.00 16.94 -0.02
N PHE A 90 33.40 17.02 -1.20
CA PHE A 90 32.00 16.67 -1.39
C PHE A 90 31.82 15.19 -1.71
N SER A 91 30.69 14.65 -1.26
CA SER A 91 30.15 13.33 -1.63
C SER A 91 28.67 13.48 -1.94
N PRO A 92 28.33 14.02 -3.13
CA PRO A 92 26.95 14.33 -3.48
C PRO A 92 26.12 13.05 -3.58
N GLY A 93 24.89 13.07 -3.05
CA GLY A 93 24.05 11.89 -3.08
C GLY A 93 22.58 12.21 -2.98
N ILE A 94 21.75 11.24 -3.42
CA ILE A 94 20.29 11.25 -3.30
C ILE A 94 19.89 10.10 -2.38
N TYR A 95 18.98 10.37 -1.47
CA TYR A 95 18.35 9.40 -0.58
C TYR A 95 17.01 8.97 -1.15
N PHE A 96 16.83 7.66 -1.35
CA PHE A 96 15.65 7.06 -1.96
C PHE A 96 14.85 6.24 -0.95
N ASP A 97 13.52 6.35 -1.05
CA ASP A 97 12.55 5.43 -0.47
C ASP A 97 12.04 4.56 -1.62
N GLY A 98 12.57 3.36 -1.75
CA GLY A 98 12.39 2.56 -2.97
C GLY A 98 12.88 3.29 -4.22
N LYS A 99 11.95 3.74 -5.07
CA LYS A 99 12.26 4.51 -6.29
C LYS A 99 11.99 6.02 -6.17
N GLU A 100 11.45 6.47 -5.06
CA GLU A 100 11.08 7.87 -4.86
C GLU A 100 12.23 8.64 -4.20
N PRO A 101 12.80 9.67 -4.85
CA PRO A 101 13.83 10.50 -4.23
C PRO A 101 13.20 11.35 -3.13
N LYS A 102 13.67 11.19 -1.89
CA LYS A 102 13.19 11.90 -0.70
C LYS A 102 13.98 13.17 -0.44
N GLU A 103 15.31 13.04 -0.42
CA GLU A 103 16.20 14.16 -0.12
C GLU A 103 17.50 14.04 -0.92
N PHE A 104 18.22 15.14 -1.06
CA PHE A 104 19.55 15.17 -1.65
C PHE A 104 20.47 16.04 -0.82
N SER A 105 21.77 15.74 -0.85
CA SER A 105 22.78 16.52 -0.15
C SER A 105 24.12 16.46 -0.86
N ALA A 106 24.93 17.51 -0.70
CA ALA A 106 26.32 17.54 -1.14
C ALA A 106 27.25 16.78 -0.17
N LEU A 107 26.81 16.54 1.06
CA LEU A 107 27.51 15.77 2.09
C LEU A 107 26.61 14.65 2.62
N PRO A 108 27.14 13.58 3.17
CA PRO A 108 26.34 12.51 3.77
C PRO A 108 25.45 13.04 4.90
N LEU A 109 24.23 12.47 5.00
CA LEU A 109 23.25 12.75 6.07
C LEU A 109 23.13 11.50 6.96
N SER A 110 23.67 11.56 8.17
CA SER A 110 23.72 10.42 9.09
C SER A 110 22.36 10.04 9.67
N HIS A 111 21.42 10.97 9.71
CA HIS A 111 20.07 10.72 10.22
C HIS A 111 19.10 10.09 9.18
N PHE A 112 19.53 9.93 7.92
CA PHE A 112 18.77 9.27 6.87
C PHE A 112 19.03 7.76 6.76
N VAL A 113 19.24 7.07 7.89
CA VAL A 113 19.60 5.64 7.95
C VAL A 113 18.61 4.68 7.32
N ASN A 114 17.34 5.06 7.20
CA ASN A 114 16.27 4.23 6.65
C ASN A 114 16.11 4.38 5.13
N TYR A 115 16.94 5.18 4.47
CA TYR A 115 16.85 5.46 3.04
C TYR A 115 18.10 4.98 2.31
N ALA A 116 17.93 4.38 1.14
CA ALA A 116 19.03 3.98 0.30
C ALA A 116 19.72 5.22 -0.29
N ARG A 117 21.03 5.38 -0.03
CA ARG A 117 21.82 6.49 -0.58
C ARG A 117 22.53 6.06 -1.86
N VAL A 118 22.35 6.85 -2.91
CA VAL A 118 23.07 6.71 -4.18
C VAL A 118 23.99 7.92 -4.35
N GLU A 119 25.29 7.66 -4.56
CA GLU A 119 26.30 8.70 -4.78
C GLU A 119 26.40 9.07 -6.27
N TYR A 120 26.81 10.31 -6.52
CA TYR A 120 26.97 10.88 -7.85
C TYR A 120 28.28 11.65 -7.95
N ASP A 121 28.79 11.81 -9.17
CA ASP A 121 30.07 12.50 -9.39
C ASP A 121 29.97 14.03 -9.16
N SER A 122 28.78 14.60 -9.27
CA SER A 122 28.57 16.03 -9.10
C SER A 122 27.22 16.42 -8.50
N VAL A 123 27.16 17.55 -7.83
CA VAL A 123 25.90 18.16 -7.35
C VAL A 123 24.95 18.49 -8.51
N SER A 124 25.48 18.84 -9.68
CA SER A 124 24.65 19.10 -10.87
C SER A 124 23.89 17.86 -11.32
N GLU A 125 24.55 16.71 -11.33
CA GLU A 125 23.93 15.43 -11.65
C GLU A 125 22.88 15.01 -10.59
N VAL A 126 23.18 15.22 -9.31
CA VAL A 126 22.22 15.03 -8.21
C VAL A 126 20.97 15.89 -8.44
N LEU A 127 21.12 17.17 -8.72
CA LEU A 127 19.98 18.07 -8.93
C LEU A 127 19.15 17.67 -10.16
N GLU A 128 19.81 17.37 -11.27
CA GLU A 128 19.14 16.91 -12.49
C GLU A 128 18.34 15.63 -12.22
N THR A 129 18.97 14.63 -11.62
CA THR A 129 18.35 13.33 -11.33
C THR A 129 17.21 13.47 -10.32
N TYR A 130 17.42 14.20 -9.24
CA TYR A 130 16.41 14.41 -8.20
C TYR A 130 15.16 15.09 -8.75
N TYR A 131 15.31 16.24 -9.40
CA TYR A 131 14.17 17.02 -9.89
C TYR A 131 13.49 16.38 -11.09
N SER A 132 14.24 15.76 -12.02
CA SER A 132 13.63 15.05 -13.16
C SER A 132 12.81 13.85 -12.70
N THR A 133 13.34 13.03 -11.79
CA THR A 133 12.64 11.86 -11.23
C THR A 133 11.41 12.30 -10.45
N ARG A 134 11.54 13.29 -9.56
CA ARG A 134 10.42 13.81 -8.77
C ARG A 134 9.32 14.43 -9.63
N SER A 135 9.71 15.17 -10.68
CA SER A 135 8.78 15.76 -11.65
C SER A 135 8.03 14.67 -12.42
N LEU A 136 8.73 13.62 -12.85
CA LEU A 136 8.14 12.47 -13.53
C LEU A 136 7.10 11.78 -12.62
N ILE A 137 7.47 11.41 -11.41
CA ILE A 137 6.57 10.77 -10.44
C ILE A 137 5.34 11.64 -10.17
N THR A 138 5.53 12.94 -9.93
CA THR A 138 4.43 13.88 -9.68
C THR A 138 3.49 13.95 -10.89
N ARG A 139 4.02 14.01 -12.11
CA ARG A 139 3.23 14.02 -13.34
C ARG A 139 2.42 12.74 -13.52
N ILE A 140 3.03 11.58 -13.25
CA ILE A 140 2.34 10.29 -13.32
C ILE A 140 1.23 10.22 -12.27
N ARG A 141 1.50 10.62 -11.03
CA ARG A 141 0.48 10.70 -9.97
C ARG A 141 -0.70 11.60 -10.37
N GLN A 142 -0.43 12.79 -10.89
CA GLN A 142 -1.49 13.70 -11.37
C GLN A 142 -2.32 13.09 -12.50
N LYS A 143 -1.67 12.47 -13.50
CA LYS A 143 -2.36 11.81 -14.60
C LYS A 143 -3.15 10.57 -14.19
N SER A 144 -2.77 9.92 -13.08
CA SER A 144 -3.47 8.74 -12.56
C SER A 144 -4.69 9.06 -11.67
N VAL A 145 -4.92 10.33 -11.31
CA VAL A 145 -5.99 10.72 -10.35
C VAL A 145 -7.35 10.20 -10.77
N ASP A 146 -7.74 10.37 -12.04
CA ASP A 146 -9.03 9.91 -12.54
C ASP A 146 -9.16 8.38 -12.48
N LEU A 147 -8.09 7.66 -12.84
CA LEU A 147 -8.07 6.19 -12.79
C LEU A 147 -8.17 5.70 -11.34
N ARG A 148 -7.41 6.31 -10.43
CA ARG A 148 -7.49 6.03 -8.99
C ARG A 148 -8.88 6.27 -8.42
N HIS A 149 -9.53 7.37 -8.81
CA HIS A 149 -10.89 7.66 -8.38
C HIS A 149 -11.90 6.60 -8.86
N VAL A 150 -11.78 6.15 -10.10
CA VAL A 150 -12.62 5.06 -10.65
C VAL A 150 -12.43 3.78 -9.85
N VAL A 151 -11.19 3.36 -9.61
CA VAL A 151 -10.86 2.13 -8.85
C VAL A 151 -11.34 2.24 -7.41
N GLN A 152 -11.06 3.34 -6.73
CA GLN A 152 -11.47 3.56 -5.34
C GLN A 152 -13.01 3.51 -5.19
N THR A 153 -13.73 4.18 -6.08
CA THR A 153 -15.21 4.17 -6.08
C THR A 153 -15.76 2.75 -6.29
N ALA A 154 -15.15 2.00 -7.21
CA ALA A 154 -15.53 0.61 -7.47
C ALA A 154 -15.24 -0.31 -6.27
N LEU A 155 -14.07 -0.16 -5.63
CA LEU A 155 -13.68 -0.89 -4.42
C LEU A 155 -14.66 -0.64 -3.27
N GLU A 156 -14.97 0.61 -2.97
CA GLU A 156 -15.90 0.97 -1.90
C GLU A 156 -17.30 0.38 -2.14
N ARG A 157 -17.78 0.43 -3.38
CA ARG A 157 -19.06 -0.17 -3.76
C ARG A 157 -19.06 -1.68 -3.58
N ASN A 158 -18.01 -2.38 -4.03
CA ASN A 158 -17.93 -3.83 -3.93
C ASN A 158 -17.73 -4.29 -2.49
N ARG A 159 -16.94 -3.58 -1.67
CA ARG A 159 -16.79 -3.87 -0.23
C ARG A 159 -18.13 -3.73 0.51
N LYS A 160 -18.89 -2.65 0.28
CA LYS A 160 -20.24 -2.48 0.85
C LYS A 160 -21.20 -3.59 0.41
N LYS A 161 -21.13 -4.00 -0.87
CA LYS A 161 -21.93 -5.11 -1.41
C LYS A 161 -21.56 -6.42 -0.73
N TYR A 162 -20.28 -6.71 -0.56
CA TYR A 162 -19.76 -7.92 0.10
C TYR A 162 -20.21 -8.00 1.56
N ASP A 163 -20.08 -6.91 2.31
CA ASP A 163 -20.54 -6.84 3.71
C ASP A 163 -22.03 -7.10 3.83
N LEU A 164 -22.85 -6.57 2.93
CA LEU A 164 -24.29 -6.84 2.91
C LEU A 164 -24.60 -8.32 2.61
N GLN A 165 -23.89 -8.90 1.63
CA GLN A 165 -24.02 -10.30 1.27
C GLN A 165 -23.61 -11.22 2.44
N LEU A 166 -22.53 -10.91 3.17
CA LEU A 166 -22.11 -11.67 4.35
C LEU A 166 -23.16 -11.63 5.46
N ARG A 167 -23.76 -10.47 5.74
CA ARG A 167 -24.84 -10.34 6.73
C ARG A 167 -26.03 -11.20 6.33
N GLN A 168 -26.46 -11.12 5.06
CA GLN A 168 -27.57 -11.94 4.55
C GLN A 168 -27.24 -13.44 4.58
N LEU A 169 -25.98 -13.83 4.32
CA LEU A 169 -25.53 -15.22 4.41
C LEU A 169 -25.63 -15.73 5.84
N LYS A 170 -25.22 -14.93 6.82
CA LYS A 170 -25.32 -15.23 8.24
C LYS A 170 -26.77 -15.46 8.69
N ASP A 171 -27.73 -14.69 8.15
CA ASP A 171 -29.15 -14.89 8.44
C ASP A 171 -29.67 -16.26 7.99
N THR A 172 -28.97 -16.95 7.08
CA THR A 172 -29.32 -18.27 6.59
C THR A 172 -28.64 -19.42 7.34
N GLU A 173 -27.74 -19.15 8.29
CA GLU A 173 -26.99 -20.19 9.03
C GLU A 173 -27.93 -21.11 9.81
N ASN A 174 -28.97 -20.55 10.39
CA ASN A 174 -29.95 -21.31 11.19
C ASN A 174 -31.00 -22.03 10.35
N ARG A 175 -30.81 -22.20 9.04
CA ARG A 175 -31.82 -22.82 8.15
C ARG A 175 -32.17 -24.25 8.53
N GLU A 176 -31.18 -25.04 8.99
CA GLU A 176 -31.39 -26.45 9.36
C GLU A 176 -32.41 -26.59 10.51
N LYS A 177 -32.50 -25.61 11.41
CA LYS A 177 -33.51 -25.55 12.46
C LYS A 177 -34.93 -25.68 11.90
N PHE A 178 -35.20 -25.03 10.77
CA PHE A 178 -36.54 -25.07 10.17
C PHE A 178 -36.84 -26.41 9.52
N LYS A 179 -35.86 -27.12 8.99
CA LYS A 179 -35.98 -28.50 8.52
C LYS A 179 -36.34 -29.40 9.66
N VAL A 180 -35.56 -29.36 10.75
CA VAL A 180 -35.78 -30.15 11.96
C VAL A 180 -37.17 -29.87 12.55
N TYR A 181 -37.59 -28.62 12.63
CA TYR A 181 -38.95 -28.28 13.10
C TYR A 181 -40.04 -28.88 12.24
N GLY A 182 -39.90 -28.85 10.91
CA GLY A 182 -40.85 -29.49 9.99
C GLY A 182 -40.93 -31.00 10.19
N GLU A 183 -39.79 -31.68 10.39
CA GLU A 183 -39.72 -33.13 10.64
C GLU A 183 -40.33 -33.51 11.99
N LEU A 184 -40.02 -32.75 13.04
CA LEU A 184 -40.58 -33.01 14.40
C LEU A 184 -42.09 -32.77 14.43
N ILE A 185 -42.61 -31.77 13.75
CA ILE A 185 -44.06 -31.55 13.63
C ILE A 185 -44.73 -32.71 12.89
N ASN A 186 -44.14 -33.25 11.83
CA ASN A 186 -44.65 -34.44 11.15
C ASN A 186 -44.63 -35.70 12.03
N THR A 187 -43.66 -35.83 12.93
CA THR A 187 -43.50 -36.98 13.80
C THR A 187 -44.43 -36.94 15.02
N TYR A 188 -44.57 -35.76 15.65
CA TYR A 188 -45.27 -35.63 16.93
C TYR A 188 -46.60 -34.82 16.83
N GLY A 189 -46.88 -34.17 15.68
CA GLY A 189 -47.99 -33.27 15.52
C GLY A 189 -49.38 -33.94 15.54
N TYR A 190 -49.44 -35.25 15.37
CA TYR A 190 -50.72 -35.99 15.35
C TYR A 190 -51.48 -35.99 16.70
N ASN A 191 -50.77 -35.73 17.82
CA ASN A 191 -51.34 -35.66 19.17
C ASN A 191 -51.69 -34.22 19.61
N LEU A 192 -51.52 -33.20 18.75
CA LEU A 192 -51.78 -31.81 19.08
C LEU A 192 -53.28 -31.51 19.04
N GLU A 193 -53.74 -30.75 20.06
CA GLU A 193 -55.07 -30.15 20.05
C GLU A 193 -55.17 -29.05 18.98
N GLU A 194 -56.35 -28.89 18.40
CA GLU A 194 -56.61 -27.80 17.45
C GLU A 194 -56.38 -26.43 18.12
N GLY A 195 -55.65 -25.53 17.44
CA GLY A 195 -55.31 -24.23 17.94
C GLY A 195 -54.10 -24.18 18.86
N ALA A 196 -53.31 -25.23 19.00
CA ALA A 196 -52.08 -25.23 19.78
C ALA A 196 -51.07 -24.18 19.21
N LYS A 197 -50.51 -23.36 20.12
CA LYS A 197 -49.53 -22.32 19.78
C LYS A 197 -48.09 -22.81 19.76
N THR A 198 -47.83 -23.93 20.41
CA THR A 198 -46.48 -24.53 20.54
C THR A 198 -46.61 -26.05 20.53
N LEU A 199 -45.59 -26.71 19.98
CA LEU A 199 -45.37 -28.17 20.13
C LEU A 199 -44.09 -28.36 20.98
N GLU A 200 -44.26 -29.04 22.14
CA GLU A 200 -43.11 -29.45 22.95
C GLU A 200 -42.85 -30.93 22.66
N CYS A 201 -41.65 -31.22 22.17
CA CYS A 201 -41.29 -32.60 21.82
C CYS A 201 -39.79 -32.83 21.99
N LEU A 202 -39.39 -34.10 22.05
CA LEU A 202 -38.00 -34.48 22.07
C LEU A 202 -37.39 -34.35 20.66
N ASN A 203 -36.35 -33.57 20.54
CA ASN A 203 -35.55 -33.52 19.34
C ASN A 203 -34.65 -34.78 19.27
N TYR A 204 -35.00 -35.72 18.44
CA TYR A 204 -34.27 -36.97 18.30
C TYR A 204 -32.87 -36.83 17.68
N TYR A 205 -32.50 -35.64 17.14
CA TYR A 205 -31.16 -35.38 16.67
C TYR A 205 -30.21 -34.92 17.78
N THR A 206 -30.71 -34.14 18.77
CA THR A 206 -29.90 -33.63 19.89
C THR A 206 -30.20 -34.28 21.23
N ASN A 207 -31.25 -35.09 21.31
CA ASN A 207 -31.81 -35.68 22.53
C ASN A 207 -32.20 -34.63 23.60
N GLU A 208 -32.63 -33.45 23.17
CA GLU A 208 -33.09 -32.35 24.04
C GLU A 208 -34.55 -32.03 23.76
N MET A 209 -35.25 -31.53 24.79
CA MET A 209 -36.61 -31.01 24.62
C MET A 209 -36.59 -29.68 23.85
N VAL A 210 -37.44 -29.56 22.83
CA VAL A 210 -37.56 -28.37 22.01
C VAL A 210 -39.03 -27.91 21.97
N SER A 211 -39.21 -26.59 22.09
CA SER A 211 -40.52 -25.91 21.91
C SER A 211 -40.55 -25.28 20.53
N ILE A 212 -41.48 -25.76 19.70
CA ILE A 212 -41.64 -25.36 18.31
C ILE A 212 -42.86 -24.43 18.21
N PRO A 213 -42.70 -23.15 17.79
CA PRO A 213 -43.83 -22.24 17.60
C PRO A 213 -44.76 -22.70 16.46
N MET A 214 -46.08 -22.77 16.73
CA MET A 214 -47.12 -23.17 15.79
C MET A 214 -48.04 -22.00 15.48
N ASP A 215 -48.53 -21.95 14.27
CA ASP A 215 -49.61 -21.06 13.88
C ASP A 215 -50.95 -21.74 14.25
N PRO A 216 -51.72 -21.19 15.22
CA PRO A 216 -52.96 -21.84 15.72
C PRO A 216 -54.11 -21.87 14.71
N LEU A 217 -53.99 -21.09 13.62
CA LEU A 217 -54.95 -21.09 12.53
C LEU A 217 -54.68 -22.15 11.46
N LYS A 218 -53.63 -22.94 11.63
CA LYS A 218 -53.16 -23.95 10.68
C LYS A 218 -53.05 -25.31 11.31
N THR A 219 -53.36 -26.32 10.52
CA THR A 219 -53.17 -27.73 10.91
C THR A 219 -51.69 -28.00 11.16
N PRO A 220 -51.32 -29.06 11.92
CA PRO A 220 -49.92 -29.45 12.09
C PRO A 220 -49.23 -29.69 10.76
N GLN A 221 -49.90 -30.30 9.78
CA GLN A 221 -49.34 -30.53 8.45
C GLN A 221 -49.00 -29.22 7.71
N GLU A 222 -49.91 -28.21 7.76
CA GLU A 222 -49.67 -26.91 7.15
C GLU A 222 -48.51 -26.14 7.84
N ASN A 223 -48.40 -26.26 9.17
CA ASN A 223 -47.26 -25.73 9.93
C ASN A 223 -45.95 -26.38 9.51
N SER A 224 -45.92 -27.72 9.39
CA SER A 224 -44.75 -28.41 8.87
C SER A 224 -44.37 -27.97 7.47
N GLN A 225 -45.30 -27.84 6.54
CA GLN A 225 -45.08 -27.34 5.19
C GLN A 225 -44.53 -25.91 5.19
N ARG A 226 -45.02 -25.04 6.09
CA ARG A 226 -44.51 -23.68 6.26
C ARG A 226 -43.04 -23.67 6.69
N TYR A 227 -42.65 -24.56 7.61
CA TYR A 227 -41.24 -24.67 8.04
C TYR A 227 -40.38 -25.23 6.93
N PHE A 228 -40.82 -26.25 6.19
CA PHE A 228 -40.07 -26.72 5.01
C PHE A 228 -39.98 -25.69 3.90
N ALA A 229 -41.01 -24.90 3.65
CA ALA A 229 -40.94 -23.79 2.70
C ALA A 229 -39.91 -22.75 3.12
N LYS A 230 -39.86 -22.41 4.43
CA LYS A 230 -38.86 -21.48 4.99
C LYS A 230 -37.43 -22.04 4.87
N TYR A 231 -37.25 -23.33 5.18
CA TYR A 231 -35.95 -24.01 4.97
C TYR A 231 -35.52 -23.96 3.51
N ASN A 232 -36.40 -24.36 2.58
CA ASN A 232 -36.08 -24.39 1.16
C ASN A 232 -35.75 -22.98 0.60
N LYS A 233 -36.46 -21.95 1.07
CA LYS A 233 -36.18 -20.55 0.70
C LYS A 233 -34.78 -20.15 1.20
N GLN A 234 -34.47 -20.42 2.47
CA GLN A 234 -33.16 -20.06 3.05
C GLN A 234 -32.01 -20.86 2.44
N LYS A 235 -32.24 -22.16 2.13
CA LYS A 235 -31.26 -23.00 1.45
C LYS A 235 -30.89 -22.44 0.08
N ARG A 236 -31.87 -22.09 -0.76
CA ARG A 236 -31.62 -21.45 -2.07
C ARG A 236 -30.91 -20.10 -1.93
N THR A 237 -31.31 -19.31 -0.93
CA THR A 237 -30.65 -18.03 -0.64
C THR A 237 -29.19 -18.22 -0.22
N PHE A 238 -28.91 -19.22 0.62
CA PHE A 238 -27.54 -19.57 1.04
C PHE A 238 -26.67 -19.96 -0.15
N GLU A 239 -27.17 -20.87 -0.98
CA GLU A 239 -26.44 -21.35 -2.18
C GLU A 239 -26.15 -20.19 -3.14
N ALA A 240 -27.13 -19.34 -3.44
CA ALA A 240 -26.94 -18.19 -4.31
C ALA A 240 -25.96 -17.14 -3.71
N LEU A 241 -26.13 -16.82 -2.42
CA LEU A 241 -25.26 -15.84 -1.76
C LEU A 241 -23.81 -16.36 -1.61
N SER A 242 -23.61 -17.66 -1.41
CA SER A 242 -22.26 -18.23 -1.35
C SER A 242 -21.49 -18.03 -2.66
N VAL A 243 -22.15 -18.19 -3.80
CA VAL A 243 -21.56 -17.92 -5.12
C VAL A 243 -21.31 -16.41 -5.29
N LEU A 244 -22.33 -15.57 -5.00
CA LEU A 244 -22.21 -14.11 -5.15
C LEU A 244 -21.15 -13.50 -4.23
N CYS A 245 -20.97 -14.03 -3.01
CA CYS A 245 -19.90 -13.59 -2.11
C CYS A 245 -18.53 -13.87 -2.72
N LYS A 246 -18.35 -15.07 -3.27
CA LYS A 246 -17.10 -15.44 -3.93
C LYS A 246 -16.81 -14.53 -5.12
N GLU A 247 -17.77 -14.36 -6.02
CA GLU A 247 -17.60 -13.47 -7.18
C GLU A 247 -17.29 -12.03 -6.77
N THR A 248 -17.95 -11.52 -5.71
CA THR A 248 -17.69 -10.16 -5.23
C THR A 248 -16.32 -10.04 -4.58
N LEU A 249 -15.83 -11.07 -3.90
CA LEU A 249 -14.49 -11.10 -3.32
C LEU A 249 -13.41 -11.16 -4.43
N ASP A 250 -13.62 -11.99 -5.45
CA ASP A 250 -12.73 -12.07 -6.62
C ASP A 250 -12.63 -10.69 -7.32
N GLU A 251 -13.76 -9.98 -7.42
CA GLU A 251 -13.81 -8.62 -8.00
C GLU A 251 -13.07 -7.59 -7.13
N ILE A 252 -13.17 -7.68 -5.81
CA ILE A 252 -12.39 -6.82 -4.87
C ILE A 252 -10.90 -7.08 -5.06
N THR A 253 -10.48 -8.34 -5.08
CA THR A 253 -9.07 -8.74 -5.28
C THR A 253 -8.52 -8.22 -6.61
N TYR A 254 -9.33 -8.33 -7.67
CA TYR A 254 -8.98 -7.77 -8.98
C TYR A 254 -8.79 -6.25 -8.94
N LEU A 255 -9.70 -5.51 -8.32
CA LEU A 255 -9.57 -4.05 -8.19
C LEU A 255 -8.38 -3.63 -7.32
N GLU A 256 -8.07 -4.41 -6.28
CA GLU A 256 -6.88 -4.20 -5.45
C GLU A 256 -5.58 -4.42 -6.24
N SER A 257 -5.55 -5.40 -7.16
CA SER A 257 -4.41 -5.58 -8.05
C SER A 257 -4.21 -4.40 -9.00
N ILE A 258 -5.32 -3.81 -9.51
CA ILE A 258 -5.22 -2.59 -10.33
C ILE A 258 -4.75 -1.39 -9.50
N GLN A 259 -5.19 -1.28 -8.24
CA GLN A 259 -4.69 -0.23 -7.34
C GLN A 259 -3.17 -0.36 -7.15
N THR A 260 -2.67 -1.56 -6.91
CA THR A 260 -1.22 -1.83 -6.82
C THR A 260 -0.51 -1.49 -8.14
N ALA A 261 -1.08 -1.85 -9.30
CA ALA A 261 -0.50 -1.48 -10.59
C ALA A 261 -0.41 0.05 -10.78
N LEU A 262 -1.42 0.82 -10.32
CA LEU A 262 -1.39 2.28 -10.33
C LEU A 262 -0.32 2.85 -9.39
N ASP A 263 0.01 2.17 -8.29
CA ASP A 263 1.03 2.61 -7.33
C ASP A 263 2.45 2.41 -7.87
N ILE A 264 2.67 1.35 -8.63
CA ILE A 264 3.97 1.04 -9.25
C ILE A 264 4.16 1.64 -10.65
N ALA A 265 3.14 2.28 -11.23
CA ALA A 265 3.22 2.89 -12.56
C ALA A 265 4.23 4.04 -12.58
N LEU A 266 5.20 3.98 -13.50
CA LEU A 266 6.28 4.95 -13.65
C LEU A 266 6.22 5.71 -14.99
N THR A 267 5.43 5.22 -15.95
CA THR A 267 5.34 5.79 -17.30
C THR A 267 3.90 6.07 -17.70
N GLU A 268 3.72 6.92 -18.73
CA GLU A 268 2.40 7.14 -19.32
C GLU A 268 1.86 5.90 -20.02
N ASP A 269 2.76 5.04 -20.54
CA ASP A 269 2.38 3.78 -21.15
C ASP A 269 1.82 2.79 -20.13
N ASP A 270 2.38 2.77 -18.88
CA ASP A 270 1.83 1.98 -17.79
C ASP A 270 0.37 2.40 -17.48
N LEU A 271 0.13 3.72 -17.41
CA LEU A 271 -1.23 4.25 -17.18
C LEU A 271 -2.18 3.97 -18.35
N ALA A 272 -1.68 3.97 -19.57
CA ALA A 272 -2.48 3.66 -20.75
C ALA A 272 -2.92 2.18 -20.77
N GLU A 273 -2.05 1.24 -20.38
CA GLU A 273 -2.38 -0.18 -20.23
C GLU A 273 -3.42 -0.40 -19.14
N ILE A 274 -3.23 0.19 -17.96
CA ILE A 274 -4.21 0.11 -16.85
C ILE A 274 -5.57 0.68 -17.28
N LYS A 275 -5.57 1.80 -18.02
CA LYS A 275 -6.81 2.37 -18.56
C LYS A 275 -7.50 1.45 -19.56
N GLU A 276 -6.73 0.78 -20.41
CA GLU A 276 -7.28 -0.21 -21.36
C GLU A 276 -7.87 -1.40 -20.61
N GLU A 277 -7.21 -1.89 -19.57
CA GLU A 277 -7.69 -2.96 -18.71
C GLU A 277 -9.01 -2.59 -18.03
N LEU A 278 -9.10 -1.41 -17.39
CA LEU A 278 -10.34 -0.89 -16.79
C LEU A 278 -11.46 -0.67 -17.81
N THR A 279 -11.10 -0.37 -19.06
CA THR A 279 -12.07 -0.21 -20.15
C THR A 279 -12.59 -1.57 -20.61
N ASN A 280 -11.74 -2.58 -20.72
CA ASN A 280 -12.12 -3.95 -21.11
C ASN A 280 -12.96 -4.62 -20.04
N SER A 281 -12.68 -4.37 -18.76
CA SER A 281 -13.44 -4.85 -17.60
C SER A 281 -14.73 -4.04 -17.34
N GLY A 282 -15.02 -3.00 -18.14
CA GLY A 282 -16.28 -2.25 -18.10
C GLY A 282 -16.36 -1.14 -17.05
N TYR A 283 -15.29 -0.84 -16.31
CA TYR A 283 -15.24 0.25 -15.33
C TYR A 283 -15.17 1.64 -15.98
N ILE A 284 -14.56 1.71 -17.17
CA ILE A 284 -14.48 2.93 -17.97
C ILE A 284 -15.24 2.72 -19.29
N ARG A 285 -16.10 3.67 -19.64
CA ARG A 285 -16.83 3.62 -20.92
C ARG A 285 -15.86 3.75 -22.08
N ARG A 286 -15.92 2.83 -23.02
CA ARG A 286 -15.13 2.86 -24.26
C ARG A 286 -15.53 4.09 -25.08
N LYS A 287 -14.61 5.06 -25.19
CA LYS A 287 -14.79 6.12 -26.20
C LYS A 287 -14.45 5.53 -27.56
N TYR A 288 -15.35 5.70 -28.54
CA TYR A 288 -15.13 5.28 -29.92
C TYR A 288 -13.95 6.06 -30.51
N THR A 289 -12.75 5.55 -30.35
CA THR A 289 -11.56 6.04 -31.08
C THR A 289 -11.16 5.01 -32.11
N LYS A 290 -11.08 5.44 -33.38
CA LYS A 290 -10.77 4.57 -34.53
C LYS A 290 -9.35 4.00 -34.54
N LYS A 291 -8.49 4.31 -33.59
CA LYS A 291 -7.11 3.78 -33.51
C LYS A 291 -6.93 2.95 -32.24
N LYS A 292 -6.78 1.63 -32.39
CA LYS A 292 -6.15 0.80 -31.37
C LYS A 292 -4.68 1.24 -31.28
N VAL A 293 -4.32 1.93 -30.23
CA VAL A 293 -2.92 2.17 -29.91
C VAL A 293 -2.38 0.82 -29.42
N LYS A 294 -1.51 0.17 -30.21
CA LYS A 294 -0.74 -0.98 -29.74
C LYS A 294 0.31 -0.45 -28.76
N ILE A 295 -0.01 -0.43 -27.50
CA ILE A 295 0.95 -0.12 -26.46
C ILE A 295 1.85 -1.36 -26.32
N LYS A 296 3.13 -1.21 -26.62
CA LYS A 296 4.16 -2.23 -26.41
C LYS A 296 4.97 -1.85 -25.17
N ASN A 297 4.34 -1.88 -24.03
CA ASN A 297 5.06 -1.73 -22.78
C ASN A 297 5.69 -3.07 -22.40
N LYS A 298 6.96 -3.05 -21.95
CA LYS A 298 7.66 -4.27 -21.57
C LYS A 298 7.58 -4.48 -20.07
N PRO A 299 7.52 -5.75 -19.59
CA PRO A 299 7.68 -6.06 -18.19
C PRO A 299 9.02 -5.52 -17.67
N LEU A 300 9.13 -5.33 -16.37
CA LEU A 300 10.42 -5.02 -15.75
C LEU A 300 11.35 -6.21 -15.94
N HIS A 301 12.62 -5.92 -16.20
CA HIS A 301 13.66 -6.93 -16.39
C HIS A 301 14.81 -6.69 -15.46
N TYR A 302 15.12 -7.66 -14.64
CA TYR A 302 16.23 -7.67 -13.69
C TYR A 302 17.14 -8.87 -13.96
N ILE A 303 18.36 -8.79 -13.47
CA ILE A 303 19.32 -9.90 -13.48
C ILE A 303 19.71 -10.13 -12.02
N SER A 304 19.52 -11.37 -11.53
CA SER A 304 19.95 -11.73 -10.18
C SER A 304 21.48 -11.69 -10.06
N SER A 305 21.98 -11.67 -8.81
CA SER A 305 23.43 -11.77 -8.55
C SER A 305 24.07 -13.05 -9.07
N ASP A 306 23.25 -14.08 -9.31
CA ASP A 306 23.67 -15.37 -9.88
C ASP A 306 23.52 -15.43 -11.42
N GLY A 307 23.13 -14.29 -12.06
CA GLY A 307 23.03 -14.13 -13.51
C GLY A 307 21.72 -14.56 -14.13
N TYR A 308 20.69 -14.92 -13.33
CA TYR A 308 19.39 -15.32 -13.87
C TYR A 308 18.54 -14.10 -14.27
N HIS A 309 17.92 -14.20 -15.45
CA HIS A 309 17.01 -13.17 -15.94
C HIS A 309 15.63 -13.29 -15.31
N MET A 310 15.18 -12.22 -14.66
CA MET A 310 13.88 -12.11 -13.98
C MET A 310 12.99 -11.09 -14.68
N TYR A 311 11.77 -11.49 -14.99
CA TYR A 311 10.77 -10.63 -15.65
C TYR A 311 9.58 -10.44 -14.72
N VAL A 312 9.24 -9.18 -14.44
CA VAL A 312 8.20 -8.80 -13.48
C VAL A 312 7.10 -8.05 -14.19
N GLY A 313 5.87 -8.54 -14.08
CA GLY A 313 4.69 -7.90 -14.66
C GLY A 313 4.27 -6.66 -13.86
N LYS A 314 3.93 -5.58 -14.55
CA LYS A 314 3.52 -4.30 -13.94
C LYS A 314 2.00 -4.18 -13.73
N ASN A 315 1.22 -5.03 -14.40
CA ASN A 315 -0.24 -5.08 -14.35
C ASN A 315 -0.74 -6.48 -14.71
N ASN A 316 -2.06 -6.71 -14.61
CA ASN A 316 -2.63 -8.03 -14.84
C ASN A 316 -2.45 -8.53 -16.28
N LEU A 317 -2.51 -7.63 -17.28
CA LEU A 317 -2.28 -8.02 -18.68
C LEU A 317 -0.86 -8.54 -18.89
N GLN A 318 0.15 -7.87 -18.30
CA GLN A 318 1.54 -8.34 -18.36
C GLN A 318 1.76 -9.59 -17.52
N ASN A 319 1.10 -9.73 -16.36
CA ASN A 319 1.14 -10.94 -15.55
C ASN A 319 0.61 -12.14 -16.34
N GLU A 320 -0.50 -11.97 -17.07
CA GLU A 320 -1.10 -12.99 -17.92
C GLU A 320 -0.16 -13.35 -19.09
N GLU A 321 0.38 -12.35 -19.80
CA GLU A 321 1.34 -12.55 -20.88
C GLU A 321 2.60 -13.29 -20.43
N LEU A 322 3.16 -12.89 -19.28
CA LEU A 322 4.33 -13.54 -18.70
C LEU A 322 4.06 -15.01 -18.35
N THR A 323 2.91 -15.28 -17.74
CA THR A 323 2.59 -16.62 -17.22
C THR A 323 2.19 -17.60 -18.31
N PHE A 324 1.36 -17.17 -19.27
CA PHE A 324 0.76 -18.08 -20.25
C PHE A 324 1.41 -18.07 -21.63
N HIS A 325 2.18 -17.01 -21.98
CA HIS A 325 2.77 -16.87 -23.30
C HIS A 325 4.30 -16.79 -23.29
N PHE A 326 4.89 -16.24 -22.22
CA PHE A 326 6.34 -16.03 -22.12
C PHE A 326 7.06 -17.14 -21.35
N ALA A 327 6.48 -17.63 -20.25
CA ALA A 327 7.04 -18.69 -19.43
C ALA A 327 7.04 -20.03 -20.19
N VAL A 328 8.09 -20.83 -19.99
CA VAL A 328 8.19 -22.21 -20.47
C VAL A 328 8.27 -23.16 -19.27
N GLY A 329 8.03 -24.48 -19.52
CA GLY A 329 7.83 -25.45 -18.45
C GLY A 329 8.97 -25.62 -17.44
N ASN A 330 10.17 -25.14 -17.75
CA ASN A 330 11.34 -25.18 -16.87
C ASN A 330 11.63 -23.85 -16.18
N ASP A 331 10.83 -22.80 -16.42
CA ASP A 331 11.00 -21.51 -15.73
C ASP A 331 10.35 -21.55 -14.36
N TRP A 332 10.89 -20.76 -13.45
CA TRP A 332 10.28 -20.57 -12.13
C TRP A 332 9.31 -19.40 -12.16
N TRP A 333 8.11 -19.63 -11.58
CA TRP A 333 7.07 -18.63 -11.39
C TRP A 333 6.89 -18.32 -9.92
N PHE A 334 6.89 -17.03 -9.59
CA PHE A 334 6.65 -16.55 -8.24
C PHE A 334 5.49 -15.56 -8.21
N HIS A 335 4.71 -15.64 -7.15
CA HIS A 335 3.65 -14.69 -6.83
C HIS A 335 3.41 -14.64 -5.33
N ALA A 336 3.10 -13.46 -4.77
CA ALA A 336 2.78 -13.31 -3.35
C ALA A 336 1.50 -14.08 -3.00
N LYS A 337 1.57 -14.91 -1.95
CA LYS A 337 0.43 -15.72 -1.53
C LYS A 337 -0.64 -14.84 -0.90
N GLN A 338 -1.89 -14.95 -1.39
CA GLN A 338 -3.06 -14.22 -0.86
C GLN A 338 -2.94 -12.69 -0.88
N ALA A 339 -2.09 -12.13 -1.71
CA ALA A 339 -1.97 -10.70 -1.90
C ALA A 339 -2.00 -10.38 -3.41
N PRO A 340 -2.63 -9.26 -3.82
CA PRO A 340 -2.49 -8.78 -5.18
C PRO A 340 -1.05 -8.35 -5.42
N GLY A 341 -0.50 -8.68 -6.59
CA GLY A 341 0.90 -8.37 -6.88
C GLY A 341 1.34 -8.78 -8.28
N SER A 342 2.60 -8.56 -8.55
CA SER A 342 3.24 -8.91 -9.83
C SER A 342 3.53 -10.40 -9.92
N HIS A 343 3.42 -10.96 -11.11
CA HIS A 343 3.99 -12.25 -11.44
C HIS A 343 5.46 -12.06 -11.82
N VAL A 344 6.32 -12.93 -11.31
CA VAL A 344 7.74 -12.94 -11.62
C VAL A 344 8.09 -14.25 -12.30
N ILE A 345 8.71 -14.16 -13.49
CA ILE A 345 9.24 -15.31 -14.20
C ILE A 345 10.76 -15.25 -14.17
N VAL A 346 11.38 -16.31 -13.66
CA VAL A 346 12.83 -16.48 -13.68
C VAL A 346 13.20 -17.49 -14.75
N LYS A 347 14.01 -17.07 -15.71
CA LYS A 347 14.50 -17.92 -16.81
C LYS A 347 15.68 -18.76 -16.32
N THR A 348 15.45 -20.04 -16.13
CA THR A 348 16.49 -20.98 -15.63
C THR A 348 17.11 -21.84 -16.73
N HIS A 349 16.50 -21.90 -17.91
CA HIS A 349 16.93 -22.79 -19.00
C HIS A 349 17.06 -24.27 -18.61
N GLY A 350 16.41 -24.67 -17.51
CA GLY A 350 16.43 -26.05 -17.00
C GLY A 350 17.39 -26.27 -15.83
N ASP A 351 18.13 -25.26 -15.40
CA ASP A 351 18.99 -25.34 -14.22
C ASP A 351 18.18 -25.26 -12.93
N GLU A 352 18.68 -25.84 -11.83
CA GLU A 352 18.13 -25.60 -10.50
C GLU A 352 18.40 -24.18 -10.07
N LEU A 353 17.37 -23.50 -9.55
CA LEU A 353 17.48 -22.12 -9.10
C LEU A 353 18.20 -22.07 -7.74
N PRO A 354 19.29 -21.32 -7.58
CA PRO A 354 19.99 -21.17 -6.30
C PRO A 354 19.09 -20.55 -5.24
N ASP A 355 19.22 -21.03 -3.99
CA ASP A 355 18.46 -20.52 -2.83
C ASP A 355 18.57 -18.99 -2.68
N ARG A 356 19.73 -18.43 -2.99
CA ARG A 356 19.97 -16.98 -2.93
C ARG A 356 19.08 -16.21 -3.91
N THR A 357 18.91 -16.69 -5.14
CA THR A 357 17.98 -16.08 -6.11
C THR A 357 16.51 -16.26 -5.68
N CYS A 358 16.17 -17.39 -5.03
CA CYS A 358 14.84 -17.59 -4.43
C CYS A 358 14.60 -16.63 -3.26
N LEU A 359 15.58 -16.41 -2.39
CA LEU A 359 15.48 -15.53 -1.22
C LEU A 359 15.37 -14.05 -1.59
N LEU A 360 16.01 -13.60 -2.67
CA LEU A 360 15.85 -12.22 -3.19
C LEU A 360 14.40 -11.86 -3.49
N TYR A 361 13.55 -12.85 -3.71
CA TYR A 361 12.12 -12.62 -3.95
C TYR A 361 11.26 -12.82 -2.69
N THR A 362 11.68 -13.63 -1.74
CA THR A 362 10.89 -14.00 -0.54
C THR A 362 11.22 -13.15 0.69
N SER A 363 12.36 -12.48 0.69
CA SER A 363 12.71 -11.49 1.72
C SER A 363 12.27 -10.11 1.27
N ASP A 364 11.98 -9.21 2.20
CA ASP A 364 11.82 -7.76 2.00
C ASP A 364 13.14 -7.12 1.50
N ALA A 365 13.84 -7.81 0.61
CA ALA A 365 15.08 -7.35 -0.03
C ALA A 365 14.85 -6.16 -0.99
N ALA A 366 13.71 -5.46 -0.85
CA ALA A 366 13.52 -4.12 -1.36
C ALA A 366 14.05 -3.06 -0.38
N ASP A 367 14.53 -3.48 0.80
CA ASP A 367 15.02 -2.59 1.87
C ASP A 367 16.54 -2.76 2.15
N ASP A 368 17.29 -3.53 1.33
CA ASP A 368 18.76 -3.57 1.36
C ASP A 368 19.37 -2.95 0.10
#